data_33c43b1ac5548cb8c796077c41653846
#
_entry.id   33c43b1ac5548cb8c796077c41653846
#
_cell.length_a   1.000
_cell.length_b   1.000
_cell.length_c   1.000
_cell.angle_alpha   90.00
_cell.angle_beta   90.00
_cell.angle_gamma   90.00
#
_symmetry.space_group_name_H-M   'P 1'
#
loop_
_entity.id
_entity.type
_entity.pdbx_description
1 polymer ?
#
loop_
_entity_poly.entity_id
_entity_poly.type
_entity_poly.pdbx_seq_one_letter_code
_entity_poly.pdbx_strand_id
1 'polypeptide(L)'
;MKLYILIWKYICQYKYTAIVFIIFTLIFAGIFSLYNLETEAVLYAAILCLFISSVLIIFHFYNFCKQHKKRHMILSNILIMTENLPEPKTLAESDYLEMIEKLRNINLANVTKYTNERSESIDYYTTWVHQIKTPVSVMSMILQSKDTDEYRQLSSELFRIEQYIDMILCYFRLDSSSSDFVFKQYNLDKIIRNTIRKFASQFISKRIKLQYEPTDIFVLTDEKWLSFIIEQILSNAVKYTESGKITIKVKDEILQISDTGIGIAQEDLPRIFEKNFTGYNGRSNKKSTGLGLYLSKKAADKLSIRISAESTIGKGSIFYIDLHSDKLKIE
;
A
#
# COMPACT_ATOMS: atom_id res chain seq x y z
N MET A 1 -16.85 -16.46 20.77
CA MET A 1 -16.62 -16.29 22.23
C MET A 1 -17.15 -17.54 22.93
N LYS A 2 -16.43 -18.10 23.95
CA LYS A 2 -16.85 -19.33 24.64
C LYS A 2 -18.10 -19.07 25.50
N LEU A 3 -19.02 -20.05 25.56
CA LEU A 3 -20.36 -19.92 26.19
C LEU A 3 -20.26 -19.46 27.67
N TYR A 4 -19.27 -19.92 28.42
CA TYR A 4 -19.11 -19.57 29.84
C TYR A 4 -18.83 -18.06 30.05
N ILE A 5 -18.12 -17.41 29.10
CA ILE A 5 -17.87 -15.96 29.17
C ILE A 5 -19.15 -15.16 28.94
N LEU A 6 -20.01 -15.65 28.06
CA LEU A 6 -21.32 -15.04 27.79
C LEU A 6 -22.22 -15.12 29.02
N ILE A 7 -22.28 -16.31 29.66
CA ILE A 7 -23.04 -16.51 30.90
C ILE A 7 -22.52 -15.58 32.01
N TRP A 8 -21.22 -15.51 32.20
CA TRP A 8 -20.62 -14.63 33.21
C TRP A 8 -20.98 -13.16 32.99
N LYS A 9 -20.85 -12.67 31.74
CA LYS A 9 -21.23 -11.29 31.38
C LYS A 9 -22.71 -11.01 31.60
N TYR A 10 -23.57 -11.97 31.27
CA TYR A 10 -25.01 -11.88 31.50
C TYR A 10 -25.32 -11.74 33.00
N ILE A 11 -24.74 -12.60 33.85
CA ILE A 11 -24.91 -12.55 35.30
C ILE A 11 -24.41 -11.20 35.85
N CYS A 12 -23.24 -10.72 35.43
CA CYS A 12 -22.70 -9.43 35.85
C CYS A 12 -23.61 -8.26 35.44
N GLN A 13 -24.20 -8.31 34.26
CA GLN A 13 -25.09 -7.25 33.76
C GLN A 13 -26.40 -7.15 34.57
N TYR A 14 -26.95 -8.30 34.99
CA TYR A 14 -28.23 -8.36 35.71
C TYR A 14 -28.09 -8.65 37.20
N LYS A 15 -26.87 -8.46 37.78
CA LYS A 15 -26.59 -8.73 39.20
C LYS A 15 -27.52 -7.98 40.15
N TYR A 16 -27.85 -6.72 39.87
CA TYR A 16 -28.75 -5.95 40.72
C TYR A 16 -30.17 -6.46 40.68
N THR A 17 -30.68 -6.88 39.54
CA THR A 17 -32.01 -7.51 39.43
C THR A 17 -32.07 -8.82 40.21
N ALA A 18 -31.01 -9.63 40.17
CA ALA A 18 -30.90 -10.86 40.96
C ALA A 18 -30.87 -10.55 42.47
N ILE A 19 -30.14 -9.54 42.90
CA ILE A 19 -30.08 -9.12 44.31
C ILE A 19 -31.46 -8.66 44.80
N VAL A 20 -32.14 -7.83 44.03
CA VAL A 20 -33.50 -7.37 44.38
C VAL A 20 -34.46 -8.57 44.50
N PHE A 21 -34.38 -9.53 43.59
CA PHE A 21 -35.21 -10.74 43.65
C PHE A 21 -34.91 -11.57 44.91
N ILE A 22 -33.66 -11.74 45.30
CA ILE A 22 -33.30 -12.43 46.53
C ILE A 22 -33.83 -11.70 47.77
N ILE A 23 -33.69 -10.35 47.82
CA ILE A 23 -34.23 -9.55 48.93
C ILE A 23 -35.75 -9.74 49.06
N PHE A 24 -36.49 -9.63 47.95
CA PHE A 24 -37.94 -9.87 47.99
C PHE A 24 -38.28 -11.28 48.49
N THR A 25 -37.57 -12.31 48.00
CA THR A 25 -37.79 -13.67 48.45
C THR A 25 -37.58 -13.83 49.96
N LEU A 26 -36.53 -13.20 50.51
CA LEU A 26 -36.23 -13.20 51.95
C LEU A 26 -37.29 -12.47 52.76
N ILE A 27 -37.79 -11.31 52.29
CA ILE A 27 -38.89 -10.59 52.93
C ILE A 27 -40.14 -11.41 52.97
N PHE A 28 -40.54 -12.03 51.85
CA PHE A 28 -41.71 -12.89 51.81
C PHE A 28 -41.55 -14.08 52.74
N ALA A 29 -40.41 -14.77 52.75
CA ALA A 29 -40.16 -15.88 53.65
C ALA A 29 -40.28 -15.47 55.13
N GLY A 30 -39.76 -14.27 55.50
CA GLY A 30 -39.87 -13.72 56.86
C GLY A 30 -41.31 -13.43 57.24
N ILE A 31 -42.12 -12.80 56.37
CA ILE A 31 -43.52 -12.50 56.60
C ILE A 31 -44.33 -13.78 56.76
N PHE A 32 -44.16 -14.75 55.89
CA PHE A 32 -44.90 -16.04 55.98
C PHE A 32 -44.52 -16.82 57.25
N SER A 33 -43.26 -16.77 57.69
CA SER A 33 -42.84 -17.38 58.94
C SER A 33 -43.52 -16.76 60.20
N LEU A 34 -43.73 -15.41 60.16
CA LEU A 34 -44.41 -14.67 61.26
C LEU A 34 -45.90 -14.95 61.36
N TYR A 35 -46.56 -15.26 60.25
CA TYR A 35 -48.01 -15.47 60.19
C TYR A 35 -48.43 -16.96 60.34
N ASN A 36 -47.49 -17.88 60.60
CA ASN A 36 -47.72 -19.35 60.78
C ASN A 36 -48.59 -19.96 59.65
N LEU A 37 -48.43 -19.52 58.43
CA LEU A 37 -49.15 -20.07 57.27
C LEU A 37 -48.75 -21.52 56.99
N GLU A 38 -49.67 -22.31 56.45
CA GLU A 38 -49.41 -23.69 56.05
C GLU A 38 -48.20 -23.78 55.14
N THR A 39 -47.17 -24.45 55.61
CA THR A 39 -45.89 -24.52 54.91
C THR A 39 -45.96 -25.12 53.50
N GLU A 40 -46.93 -26.05 53.28
CA GLU A 40 -47.15 -26.70 51.98
C GLU A 40 -47.60 -25.69 50.90
N ALA A 41 -48.56 -24.82 51.21
CA ALA A 41 -49.08 -23.83 50.24
C ALA A 41 -47.98 -22.82 49.82
N VAL A 42 -47.15 -22.39 50.78
CA VAL A 42 -46.04 -21.48 50.55
C VAL A 42 -44.96 -22.13 49.66
N LEU A 43 -44.70 -23.42 49.89
CA LEU A 43 -43.71 -24.18 49.13
C LEU A 43 -44.16 -24.39 47.67
N TYR A 44 -45.46 -24.70 47.44
CA TYR A 44 -46.02 -24.77 46.08
C TYR A 44 -45.92 -23.43 45.33
N ALA A 45 -46.27 -22.32 46.00
CA ALA A 45 -46.16 -21.02 45.38
C ALA A 45 -44.71 -20.65 45.02
N ALA A 46 -43.77 -20.97 45.89
CA ALA A 46 -42.34 -20.72 45.65
C ALA A 46 -41.78 -21.54 44.46
N ILE A 47 -42.14 -22.83 44.37
CA ILE A 47 -41.75 -23.71 43.26
C ILE A 47 -42.33 -23.18 41.95
N LEU A 48 -43.61 -22.75 41.91
CA LEU A 48 -44.23 -22.21 40.73
C LEU A 48 -43.55 -20.91 40.27
N CYS A 49 -43.24 -19.99 41.20
CA CYS A 49 -42.51 -18.76 40.92
C CYS A 49 -41.08 -19.03 40.38
N LEU A 50 -40.37 -20.00 40.96
CA LEU A 50 -39.03 -20.41 40.48
C LEU A 50 -39.12 -21.01 39.07
N PHE A 51 -40.12 -21.82 38.79
CA PHE A 51 -40.32 -22.39 37.44
C PHE A 51 -40.58 -21.31 36.41
N ILE A 52 -41.53 -20.42 36.68
CA ILE A 52 -41.82 -19.29 35.75
C ILE A 52 -40.61 -18.40 35.56
N SER A 53 -39.90 -18.05 36.63
CA SER A 53 -38.68 -17.24 36.57
C SER A 53 -37.58 -17.91 35.74
N SER A 54 -37.40 -19.24 35.88
CA SER A 54 -36.42 -19.99 35.12
C SER A 54 -36.71 -19.97 33.61
N VAL A 55 -37.95 -20.11 33.21
CA VAL A 55 -38.38 -20.04 31.81
C VAL A 55 -38.14 -18.63 31.23
N LEU A 56 -38.48 -17.58 31.99
CA LEU A 56 -38.25 -16.20 31.58
C LEU A 56 -36.75 -15.88 31.44
N ILE A 57 -35.93 -16.36 32.38
CA ILE A 57 -34.45 -16.18 32.33
C ILE A 57 -33.85 -16.90 31.11
N ILE A 58 -34.29 -18.11 30.79
CA ILE A 58 -33.81 -18.86 29.62
C ILE A 58 -34.18 -18.11 28.33
N PHE A 59 -35.44 -17.65 28.22
CA PHE A 59 -35.87 -16.88 27.04
C PHE A 59 -35.11 -15.58 26.88
N HIS A 60 -34.91 -14.86 27.99
CA HIS A 60 -34.16 -13.62 27.99
C HIS A 60 -32.69 -13.84 27.63
N PHE A 61 -32.05 -14.88 28.17
CA PHE A 61 -30.68 -15.25 27.83
C PHE A 61 -30.52 -15.65 26.35
N TYR A 62 -31.51 -16.40 25.81
CA TYR A 62 -31.49 -16.72 24.38
C TYR A 62 -31.53 -15.45 23.51
N ASN A 63 -32.39 -14.49 23.82
CA ASN A 63 -32.47 -13.22 23.11
C ASN A 63 -31.17 -12.40 23.25
N PHE A 64 -30.57 -12.40 24.44
CA PHE A 64 -29.26 -11.77 24.69
C PHE A 64 -28.18 -12.37 23.81
N CYS A 65 -28.08 -13.68 23.73
CA CYS A 65 -27.12 -14.38 22.88
C CYS A 65 -27.33 -14.08 21.38
N LYS A 66 -28.59 -14.07 20.93
CA LYS A 66 -28.98 -13.74 19.55
C LYS A 66 -28.54 -12.32 19.17
N GLN A 67 -28.79 -11.34 20.04
CA GLN A 67 -28.38 -9.96 19.81
C GLN A 67 -26.85 -9.80 19.84
N HIS A 68 -26.17 -10.46 20.78
CA HIS A 68 -24.72 -10.44 20.85
C HIS A 68 -24.08 -11.01 19.57
N LYS A 69 -24.60 -12.14 19.07
CA LYS A 69 -24.13 -12.73 17.81
C LYS A 69 -24.32 -11.78 16.62
N LYS A 70 -25.46 -11.10 16.53
CA LYS A 70 -25.74 -10.11 15.49
C LYS A 70 -24.75 -8.93 15.54
N ARG A 71 -24.51 -8.37 16.75
CA ARG A 71 -23.53 -7.28 16.94
C ARG A 71 -22.10 -7.71 16.60
N HIS A 72 -21.72 -8.94 16.95
CA HIS A 72 -20.40 -9.46 16.65
C HIS A 72 -20.19 -9.67 15.14
N MET A 73 -21.23 -10.05 14.41
CA MET A 73 -21.17 -10.18 12.95
C MET A 73 -20.98 -8.81 12.27
N ILE A 74 -21.62 -7.76 12.78
CA ILE A 74 -21.42 -6.38 12.31
C ILE A 74 -19.99 -5.92 12.61
N LEU A 75 -19.46 -6.23 13.80
CA LEU A 75 -18.12 -5.86 14.22
C LEU A 75 -17.04 -6.51 13.34
N SER A 76 -17.25 -7.77 12.91
CA SER A 76 -16.32 -8.46 12.03
C SER A 76 -16.32 -7.93 10.59
N ASN A 77 -17.41 -7.28 10.18
CA ASN A 77 -17.60 -6.76 8.82
C ASN A 77 -17.86 -5.24 8.80
N ILE A 78 -17.29 -4.52 9.76
CA ILE A 78 -17.58 -3.09 9.99
C ILE A 78 -17.30 -2.21 8.77
N LEU A 79 -16.34 -2.61 7.92
CA LEU A 79 -15.99 -1.90 6.69
C LEU A 79 -17.04 -2.05 5.58
N ILE A 80 -17.85 -3.12 5.61
CA ILE A 80 -18.78 -3.47 4.53
C ILE A 80 -20.23 -3.26 4.93
N MET A 81 -20.57 -3.43 6.23
CA MET A 81 -21.95 -3.49 6.73
C MET A 81 -22.41 -2.26 7.52
N THR A 82 -21.79 -1.10 7.32
CA THR A 82 -22.17 0.12 8.06
C THR A 82 -23.55 0.68 7.67
N GLU A 83 -24.17 0.20 6.60
CA GLU A 83 -25.47 0.71 6.13
C GLU A 83 -26.69 0.08 6.87
N ASN A 84 -26.52 -1.09 7.51
CA ASN A 84 -27.61 -1.83 8.16
C ASN A 84 -27.33 -2.04 9.66
N LEU A 85 -27.19 -0.96 10.43
CA LEU A 85 -27.13 -1.05 11.88
C LEU A 85 -28.50 -1.49 12.43
N PRO A 86 -28.57 -2.36 13.46
CA PRO A 86 -29.82 -2.79 14.04
C PRO A 86 -30.56 -1.61 14.71
N GLU A 87 -31.88 -1.60 14.62
CA GLU A 87 -32.71 -0.61 15.30
C GLU A 87 -32.44 -0.61 16.82
N PRO A 88 -32.25 0.58 17.43
CA PRO A 88 -32.00 0.69 18.85
C PRO A 88 -33.25 0.30 19.65
N LYS A 89 -33.07 -0.48 20.71
CA LYS A 89 -34.14 -0.86 21.62
C LYS A 89 -34.12 -0.11 22.93
N THR A 90 -33.02 0.52 23.25
CA THR A 90 -32.83 1.33 24.48
C THR A 90 -32.28 2.70 24.13
N LEU A 91 -32.51 3.67 25.02
CA LEU A 91 -31.96 5.01 24.86
C LEU A 91 -30.42 4.98 24.71
N ALA A 92 -29.75 4.18 25.53
CA ALA A 92 -28.28 4.03 25.43
C ALA A 92 -27.84 3.45 24.06
N GLU A 93 -28.61 2.52 23.48
CA GLU A 93 -28.31 2.02 22.12
C GLU A 93 -28.49 3.10 21.06
N SER A 94 -29.51 3.97 21.21
CA SER A 94 -29.73 5.12 20.34
C SER A 94 -28.57 6.11 20.41
N ASP A 95 -28.14 6.44 21.63
CA ASP A 95 -26.99 7.36 21.83
C ASP A 95 -25.71 6.80 21.21
N TYR A 96 -25.43 5.49 21.38
CA TYR A 96 -24.26 4.85 20.75
C TYR A 96 -24.36 4.84 19.22
N LEU A 97 -25.54 4.62 18.66
CA LEU A 97 -25.71 4.67 17.20
C LEU A 97 -25.50 6.07 16.67
N GLU A 98 -25.99 7.10 17.35
CA GLU A 98 -25.74 8.49 16.97
C GLU A 98 -24.24 8.84 17.04
N MET A 99 -23.53 8.37 18.09
CA MET A 99 -22.07 8.55 18.18
C MET A 99 -21.33 7.85 17.02
N ILE A 100 -21.72 6.62 16.68
CA ILE A 100 -21.13 5.87 15.58
C ILE A 100 -21.37 6.59 14.25
N GLU A 101 -22.56 7.10 14.02
CA GLU A 101 -22.91 7.83 12.80
C GLU A 101 -22.14 9.14 12.69
N LYS A 102 -22.00 9.91 13.76
CA LYS A 102 -21.18 11.10 13.82
C LYS A 102 -19.70 10.79 13.51
N LEU A 103 -19.15 9.76 14.16
CA LEU A 103 -17.76 9.32 13.89
C LEU A 103 -17.56 8.88 12.44
N ARG A 104 -18.52 8.15 11.88
CA ARG A 104 -18.50 7.74 10.47
C ARG A 104 -18.47 8.95 9.55
N ASN A 105 -19.35 9.92 9.78
CA ASN A 105 -19.46 11.12 8.95
C ASN A 105 -18.17 11.97 9.02
N ILE A 106 -17.58 12.10 10.21
CA ILE A 106 -16.29 12.78 10.40
C ILE A 106 -15.18 12.02 9.65
N ASN A 107 -15.15 10.68 9.75
CA ASN A 107 -14.14 9.87 9.06
C ASN A 107 -14.28 9.97 7.54
N LEU A 108 -15.49 9.88 7.01
CA LEU A 108 -15.77 10.04 5.57
C LEU A 108 -15.35 11.44 5.09
N ALA A 109 -15.70 12.48 5.83
CA ALA A 109 -15.29 13.84 5.50
C ALA A 109 -13.77 14.01 5.50
N ASN A 110 -13.07 13.42 6.48
CA ASN A 110 -11.61 13.44 6.54
C ASN A 110 -10.99 12.67 5.36
N VAL A 111 -11.48 11.46 5.07
CA VAL A 111 -10.99 10.67 3.92
C VAL A 111 -11.18 11.44 2.62
N THR A 112 -12.36 12.03 2.41
CA THR A 112 -12.65 12.84 1.21
C THR A 112 -11.73 14.06 1.13
N LYS A 113 -11.53 14.74 2.26
CA LYS A 113 -10.63 15.89 2.34
C LYS A 113 -9.19 15.50 1.97
N TYR A 114 -8.65 14.43 2.58
CA TYR A 114 -7.30 13.96 2.27
C TYR A 114 -7.14 13.50 0.83
N THR A 115 -8.15 12.84 0.25
CA THR A 115 -8.10 12.42 -1.16
C THR A 115 -8.11 13.61 -2.09
N ASN A 116 -8.91 14.64 -1.81
CA ASN A 116 -8.98 15.87 -2.61
C ASN A 116 -7.67 16.67 -2.52
N GLU A 117 -7.17 16.95 -1.30
CA GLU A 117 -5.89 17.66 -1.09
C GLU A 117 -4.73 16.95 -1.79
N ARG A 118 -4.76 15.61 -1.78
CA ARG A 118 -3.75 14.80 -2.47
C ARG A 118 -3.88 14.93 -4.01
N SER A 119 -5.10 14.87 -4.54
CA SER A 119 -5.34 15.05 -5.97
C SER A 119 -4.90 16.43 -6.44
N GLU A 120 -5.27 17.47 -5.71
CA GLU A 120 -4.84 18.86 -5.99
C GLU A 120 -3.32 19.00 -5.98
N SER A 121 -2.64 18.36 -5.03
CA SER A 121 -1.18 18.35 -4.96
C SER A 121 -0.55 17.68 -6.19
N ILE A 122 -1.10 16.55 -6.65
CA ILE A 122 -0.63 15.85 -7.84
C ILE A 122 -0.82 16.71 -9.09
N ASP A 123 -1.97 17.34 -9.23
CA ASP A 123 -2.28 18.23 -10.37
C ASP A 123 -1.37 19.46 -10.38
N TYR A 124 -1.13 20.06 -9.22
CA TYR A 124 -0.21 21.18 -9.06
C TYR A 124 1.23 20.79 -9.48
N TYR A 125 1.77 19.70 -8.95
CA TYR A 125 3.12 19.26 -9.30
C TYR A 125 3.22 18.82 -10.76
N THR A 126 2.18 18.21 -11.32
CA THR A 126 2.15 17.82 -12.73
C THR A 126 2.23 19.06 -13.62
N THR A 127 1.45 20.09 -13.32
CA THR A 127 1.46 21.38 -14.05
C THR A 127 2.83 22.05 -13.92
N TRP A 128 3.37 22.12 -12.72
CA TRP A 128 4.68 22.69 -12.44
C TRP A 128 5.81 22.01 -13.23
N VAL A 129 5.79 20.68 -13.28
CA VAL A 129 6.76 19.92 -14.08
C VAL A 129 6.65 20.24 -15.58
N HIS A 130 5.44 20.36 -16.11
CA HIS A 130 5.25 20.77 -17.52
C HIS A 130 5.82 22.15 -17.77
N GLN A 131 5.66 23.09 -16.84
CA GLN A 131 6.22 24.43 -16.94
C GLN A 131 7.77 24.44 -16.88
N ILE A 132 8.38 23.55 -16.10
CA ILE A 132 9.84 23.41 -16.05
C ILE A 132 10.40 22.70 -17.30
N LYS A 133 9.70 21.72 -17.85
CA LYS A 133 10.16 21.01 -19.06
C LYS A 133 10.35 21.96 -20.24
N THR A 134 9.55 22.99 -20.36
CA THR A 134 9.64 23.97 -21.47
C THR A 134 10.98 24.71 -21.49
N PRO A 135 11.39 25.44 -20.42
CA PRO A 135 12.70 26.12 -20.42
C PRO A 135 13.88 25.14 -20.49
N VAL A 136 13.74 23.94 -19.89
CA VAL A 136 14.76 22.90 -19.97
C VAL A 136 14.96 22.43 -21.41
N SER A 137 13.87 22.22 -22.15
CA SER A 137 13.95 21.86 -23.57
C SER A 137 14.59 22.97 -24.42
N VAL A 138 14.28 24.24 -24.14
CA VAL A 138 14.92 25.38 -24.82
C VAL A 138 16.42 25.42 -24.53
N MET A 139 16.83 25.24 -23.27
CA MET A 139 18.24 25.17 -22.91
C MET A 139 18.94 23.98 -23.59
N SER A 140 18.29 22.82 -23.68
CA SER A 140 18.80 21.65 -24.40
C SER A 140 19.05 21.94 -25.89
N MET A 141 18.12 22.64 -26.56
CA MET A 141 18.31 23.05 -27.96
C MET A 141 19.46 24.01 -28.14
N ILE A 142 19.62 25.00 -27.24
CA ILE A 142 20.77 25.97 -27.28
C ILE A 142 22.06 25.22 -27.10
N LEU A 143 22.15 24.30 -26.17
CA LEU A 143 23.35 23.51 -25.86
C LEU A 143 23.76 22.57 -27.00
N GLN A 144 22.82 22.14 -27.84
CA GLN A 144 23.12 21.33 -29.03
C GLN A 144 23.73 22.12 -30.19
N SER A 145 23.66 23.44 -30.14
CA SER A 145 24.15 24.30 -31.23
C SER A 145 25.68 24.43 -31.32
N LYS A 146 26.40 24.07 -30.25
CA LYS A 146 27.88 24.15 -30.19
C LYS A 146 28.45 22.88 -29.57
N ASP A 147 29.57 22.41 -30.11
CA ASP A 147 30.23 21.18 -29.63
C ASP A 147 31.56 21.53 -28.94
N THR A 148 31.47 22.15 -27.76
CA THR A 148 32.63 22.40 -26.87
C THR A 148 32.50 21.56 -25.61
N ASP A 149 33.58 21.33 -24.89
CA ASP A 149 33.58 20.55 -23.65
C ASP A 149 32.68 21.17 -22.58
N GLU A 150 32.61 22.51 -22.50
CA GLU A 150 31.68 23.22 -21.59
C GLU A 150 30.23 22.95 -21.93
N TYR A 151 29.86 22.97 -23.22
CA TYR A 151 28.50 22.69 -23.68
C TYR A 151 28.10 21.22 -23.41
N ARG A 152 29.02 20.27 -23.60
CA ARG A 152 28.80 18.85 -23.26
C ARG A 152 28.59 18.66 -21.77
N GLN A 153 29.35 19.36 -20.92
CA GLN A 153 29.22 19.32 -19.47
C GLN A 153 27.84 19.87 -19.03
N LEU A 154 27.46 21.05 -19.55
CA LEU A 154 26.15 21.67 -19.28
C LEU A 154 24.99 20.78 -19.75
N SER A 155 25.10 20.19 -20.95
CA SER A 155 24.12 19.22 -21.44
C SER A 155 23.96 18.01 -20.52
N SER A 156 25.04 17.51 -19.95
CA SER A 156 25.01 16.41 -19.00
C SER A 156 24.28 16.77 -17.70
N GLU A 157 24.53 17.99 -17.17
CA GLU A 157 23.80 18.45 -15.97
C GLU A 157 22.33 18.74 -16.27
N LEU A 158 22.00 19.28 -17.45
CA LEU A 158 20.63 19.50 -17.87
C LEU A 158 19.85 18.18 -18.01
N PHE A 159 20.47 17.16 -18.60
CA PHE A 159 19.89 15.81 -18.66
C PHE A 159 19.61 15.23 -17.26
N ARG A 160 20.47 15.49 -16.28
CA ARG A 160 20.22 15.09 -14.89
C ARG A 160 19.02 15.82 -14.29
N ILE A 161 18.83 17.10 -14.61
CA ILE A 161 17.64 17.85 -14.18
C ILE A 161 16.39 17.21 -14.78
N GLU A 162 16.40 16.87 -16.08
CA GLU A 162 15.29 16.16 -16.73
C GLU A 162 14.96 14.83 -16.03
N GLN A 163 15.98 14.04 -15.69
CA GLN A 163 15.78 12.79 -14.95
C GLN A 163 15.15 13.02 -13.56
N TYR A 164 15.55 14.06 -12.83
CA TYR A 164 14.95 14.38 -11.53
C TYR A 164 13.49 14.82 -11.67
N ILE A 165 13.17 15.59 -12.69
CA ILE A 165 11.80 16.00 -13.00
C ILE A 165 10.91 14.78 -13.31
N ASP A 166 11.39 13.87 -14.16
CA ASP A 166 10.65 12.64 -14.49
C ASP A 166 10.49 11.73 -13.26
N MET A 167 11.48 11.66 -12.38
CA MET A 167 11.42 10.92 -11.13
C MET A 167 10.38 11.48 -10.16
N ILE A 168 10.27 12.80 -10.03
CA ILE A 168 9.26 13.48 -9.20
C ILE A 168 7.85 13.19 -9.74
N LEU A 169 7.65 13.31 -11.05
CA LEU A 169 6.37 12.94 -11.68
C LEU A 169 5.99 11.49 -11.45
N CYS A 170 6.96 10.59 -11.60
CA CYS A 170 6.77 9.18 -11.34
C CYS A 170 6.35 8.93 -9.89
N TYR A 171 7.01 9.58 -8.93
CA TYR A 171 6.68 9.47 -7.51
C TYR A 171 5.22 9.82 -7.23
N PHE A 172 4.75 10.98 -7.70
CA PHE A 172 3.36 11.41 -7.48
C PHE A 172 2.35 10.52 -8.18
N ARG A 173 2.61 10.09 -9.41
CA ARG A 173 1.70 9.21 -10.15
C ARG A 173 1.62 7.79 -9.58
N LEU A 174 2.73 7.21 -9.12
CA LEU A 174 2.73 5.90 -8.48
C LEU A 174 1.98 5.88 -7.16
N ASP A 175 1.93 7.01 -6.50
CA ASP A 175 1.30 7.15 -5.19
C ASP A 175 -0.20 7.47 -5.31
N SER A 176 -0.69 7.86 -6.50
CA SER A 176 -2.11 8.09 -6.75
C SER A 176 -2.89 6.78 -6.85
N SER A 177 -4.11 6.76 -6.29
CA SER A 177 -5.05 5.64 -6.42
C SER A 177 -5.60 5.48 -7.83
N SER A 178 -5.51 6.53 -8.66
CA SER A 178 -5.99 6.62 -10.03
C SER A 178 -4.86 6.57 -11.07
N SER A 179 -3.76 5.81 -10.81
CA SER A 179 -2.77 5.61 -11.86
C SER A 179 -3.37 4.72 -12.95
N ASP A 180 -3.87 5.36 -14.01
CA ASP A 180 -4.37 4.68 -15.20
C ASP A 180 -3.20 4.05 -15.94
N PHE A 181 -2.92 2.78 -15.64
CA PHE A 181 -1.99 1.97 -16.42
C PHE A 181 -2.67 1.56 -17.72
N VAL A 182 -2.02 1.82 -18.83
CA VAL A 182 -2.52 1.46 -20.17
C VAL A 182 -1.75 0.23 -20.66
N PHE A 183 -2.25 -0.95 -20.33
CA PHE A 183 -1.65 -2.20 -20.78
C PHE A 183 -1.95 -2.47 -22.25
N LYS A 184 -0.89 -2.62 -23.04
CA LYS A 184 -0.94 -3.00 -24.47
C LYS A 184 0.25 -3.89 -24.79
N GLN A 185 0.15 -4.59 -25.93
CA GLN A 185 1.28 -5.32 -26.49
C GLN A 185 2.27 -4.35 -27.13
N TYR A 186 3.48 -4.30 -26.61
CA TYR A 186 4.56 -3.45 -27.11
C TYR A 186 5.76 -4.30 -27.54
N ASN A 187 6.41 -3.89 -28.63
CA ASN A 187 7.68 -4.45 -29.04
C ASN A 187 8.77 -3.99 -28.06
N LEU A 188 9.38 -4.95 -27.34
CA LEU A 188 10.38 -4.69 -26.30
C LEU A 188 11.65 -4.04 -26.88
N ASP A 189 12.07 -4.47 -28.07
CA ASP A 189 13.24 -3.90 -28.75
C ASP A 189 13.10 -2.38 -28.97
N LYS A 190 11.92 -1.95 -29.38
CA LYS A 190 11.62 -0.53 -29.59
C LYS A 190 11.76 0.27 -28.29
N ILE A 191 11.25 -0.25 -27.19
CA ILE A 191 11.36 0.38 -25.85
C ILE A 191 12.83 0.52 -25.45
N ILE A 192 13.59 -0.59 -25.55
CA ILE A 192 15.02 -0.62 -25.19
C ILE A 192 15.82 0.36 -26.04
N ARG A 193 15.65 0.35 -27.38
CA ARG A 193 16.37 1.26 -28.28
C ARG A 193 16.06 2.72 -28.00
N ASN A 194 14.82 3.06 -27.73
CA ASN A 194 14.41 4.42 -27.37
C ASN A 194 15.11 4.87 -26.08
N THR A 195 15.17 3.98 -25.08
CA THR A 195 15.89 4.27 -23.83
C THR A 195 17.39 4.42 -24.06
N ILE A 196 18.03 3.52 -24.82
CA ILE A 196 19.45 3.61 -25.16
C ILE A 196 19.78 4.95 -25.82
N ARG A 197 18.96 5.42 -26.77
CA ARG A 197 19.16 6.69 -27.46
C ARG A 197 19.22 7.89 -26.53
N LYS A 198 18.41 7.90 -25.46
CA LYS A 198 18.43 8.97 -24.44
C LYS A 198 19.78 9.07 -23.73
N PHE A 199 20.49 7.95 -23.56
CA PHE A 199 21.79 7.90 -22.88
C PHE A 199 22.99 7.95 -23.83
N ALA A 200 22.79 8.10 -25.14
CA ALA A 200 23.86 8.03 -26.14
C ALA A 200 25.02 9.01 -25.87
N SER A 201 24.70 10.26 -25.53
CA SER A 201 25.70 11.28 -25.20
C SER A 201 26.58 10.89 -24.00
N GLN A 202 25.98 10.24 -23.00
CA GLN A 202 26.70 9.80 -21.79
C GLN A 202 27.61 8.60 -22.07
N PHE A 203 27.17 7.64 -22.89
CA PHE A 203 28.00 6.54 -23.35
C PHE A 203 29.25 7.05 -24.08
N ILE A 204 29.07 8.05 -24.96
CA ILE A 204 30.16 8.64 -25.75
C ILE A 204 31.09 9.40 -24.82
N SER A 205 30.57 10.31 -23.96
CA SER A 205 31.39 11.16 -23.10
C SER A 205 32.22 10.37 -22.10
N LYS A 206 31.66 9.28 -21.55
CA LYS A 206 32.38 8.38 -20.62
C LYS A 206 33.16 7.27 -21.31
N ARG A 207 33.10 7.16 -22.64
CA ARG A 207 33.73 6.08 -23.42
C ARG A 207 33.31 4.68 -22.97
N ILE A 208 32.04 4.53 -22.56
CA ILE A 208 31.48 3.24 -22.15
C ILE A 208 31.03 2.45 -23.41
N LYS A 209 31.53 1.24 -23.55
CA LYS A 209 31.10 0.35 -24.67
C LYS A 209 29.73 -0.23 -24.40
N LEU A 210 28.76 0.08 -25.26
CA LEU A 210 27.44 -0.54 -25.22
C LEU A 210 27.42 -1.82 -26.06
N GLN A 211 26.96 -2.92 -25.45
CA GLN A 211 26.66 -4.17 -26.13
C GLN A 211 25.15 -4.40 -26.00
N TYR A 212 24.45 -4.40 -27.12
CA TYR A 212 23.02 -4.64 -27.16
C TYR A 212 22.69 -5.77 -28.12
N GLU A 213 21.93 -6.77 -27.63
CA GLU A 213 21.41 -7.87 -28.44
C GLU A 213 19.94 -7.57 -28.75
N PRO A 214 19.55 -7.34 -30.04
CA PRO A 214 18.18 -7.08 -30.43
C PRO A 214 17.25 -8.25 -30.08
N THR A 215 15.97 -7.94 -29.88
CA THR A 215 14.94 -8.95 -29.55
C THR A 215 13.65 -8.67 -30.31
N ASP A 216 12.93 -9.73 -30.69
CA ASP A 216 11.62 -9.61 -31.35
C ASP A 216 10.44 -9.88 -30.41
N ILE A 217 10.68 -9.86 -29.08
CA ILE A 217 9.68 -10.19 -28.06
C ILE A 217 8.68 -9.03 -27.93
N PHE A 218 7.39 -9.40 -27.86
CA PHE A 218 6.29 -8.51 -27.48
C PHE A 218 5.89 -8.79 -26.04
N VAL A 219 5.69 -7.72 -25.26
CA VAL A 219 5.32 -7.80 -23.84
C VAL A 219 4.03 -7.03 -23.57
N LEU A 220 3.15 -7.60 -22.75
CA LEU A 220 1.96 -6.92 -22.26
C LEU A 220 2.34 -6.02 -21.08
N THR A 221 2.40 -4.72 -21.35
CA THR A 221 2.89 -3.75 -20.36
C THR A 221 2.35 -2.36 -20.63
N ASP A 222 2.66 -1.42 -19.76
CA ASP A 222 2.58 0.00 -20.05
C ASP A 222 3.98 0.48 -20.50
N GLU A 223 4.09 0.96 -21.75
CA GLU A 223 5.35 1.41 -22.36
C GLU A 223 6.06 2.46 -21.53
N LYS A 224 5.31 3.40 -20.96
CA LYS A 224 5.85 4.52 -20.21
C LYS A 224 6.50 4.08 -18.90
N TRP A 225 5.83 3.19 -18.19
CA TRP A 225 6.32 2.68 -16.91
C TRP A 225 7.48 1.69 -17.09
N LEU A 226 7.41 0.83 -18.09
CA LEU A 226 8.54 -0.06 -18.42
C LEU A 226 9.76 0.74 -18.88
N SER A 227 9.57 1.77 -19.74
CA SER A 227 10.66 2.67 -20.13
C SER A 227 11.30 3.33 -18.92
N PHE A 228 10.49 3.84 -17.98
CA PHE A 228 11.01 4.45 -16.75
C PHE A 228 11.88 3.48 -15.93
N ILE A 229 11.46 2.23 -15.75
CA ILE A 229 12.24 1.21 -15.03
C ILE A 229 13.59 0.99 -15.72
N ILE A 230 13.59 0.80 -17.05
CA ILE A 230 14.81 0.58 -17.82
C ILE A 230 15.72 1.81 -17.75
N GLU A 231 15.16 3.01 -17.84
CA GLU A 231 15.91 4.28 -17.72
C GLU A 231 16.59 4.43 -16.37
N GLN A 232 15.93 4.09 -15.27
CA GLN A 232 16.51 4.17 -13.92
C GLN A 232 17.66 3.17 -13.72
N ILE A 233 17.51 1.95 -14.21
CA ILE A 233 18.56 0.93 -14.14
C ILE A 233 19.73 1.32 -15.04
N LEU A 234 19.47 1.79 -16.26
CA LEU A 234 20.51 2.22 -17.19
C LEU A 234 21.24 3.48 -16.69
N SER A 235 20.53 4.42 -16.08
CA SER A 235 21.11 5.60 -15.43
C SER A 235 22.10 5.20 -14.32
N ASN A 236 21.72 4.20 -13.50
CA ASN A 236 22.63 3.68 -12.49
C ASN A 236 23.85 2.98 -13.11
N ALA A 237 23.65 2.14 -14.12
CA ALA A 237 24.74 1.47 -14.82
C ALA A 237 25.76 2.50 -15.38
N VAL A 238 25.29 3.53 -16.08
CA VAL A 238 26.13 4.61 -16.62
C VAL A 238 26.78 5.43 -15.52
N LYS A 239 26.06 5.69 -14.43
CA LYS A 239 26.58 6.48 -13.29
C LYS A 239 27.74 5.79 -12.60
N TYR A 240 27.62 4.51 -12.32
CA TYR A 240 28.56 3.74 -11.52
C TYR A 240 29.64 3.02 -12.34
N THR A 241 29.59 3.15 -13.67
CA THR A 241 30.65 2.70 -14.58
C THR A 241 31.47 3.91 -15.03
N GLU A 242 32.74 3.99 -14.62
CA GLU A 242 33.64 5.04 -15.06
C GLU A 242 34.21 4.72 -16.44
N SER A 243 34.60 3.47 -16.65
CA SER A 243 35.11 2.91 -17.92
C SER A 243 34.74 1.44 -18.01
N GLY A 244 34.62 0.93 -19.24
CA GLY A 244 34.26 -0.48 -19.46
C GLY A 244 33.07 -0.67 -20.38
N LYS A 245 32.14 -1.55 -20.01
CA LYS A 245 31.00 -1.88 -20.87
C LYS A 245 29.67 -2.00 -20.09
N ILE A 246 28.58 -1.73 -20.80
CA ILE A 246 27.23 -2.06 -20.37
C ILE A 246 26.64 -3.00 -21.41
N THR A 247 26.07 -4.13 -20.96
CA THR A 247 25.50 -5.15 -21.84
C THR A 247 23.99 -5.23 -21.55
N ILE A 248 23.18 -5.19 -22.59
CA ILE A 248 21.72 -5.33 -22.51
C ILE A 248 21.33 -6.51 -23.40
N LYS A 249 20.66 -7.50 -22.84
CA LYS A 249 20.16 -8.68 -23.55
C LYS A 249 18.87 -9.17 -22.96
N VAL A 250 18.07 -9.87 -23.76
CA VAL A 250 16.83 -10.51 -23.35
C VAL A 250 16.97 -12.02 -23.53
N LYS A 251 16.67 -12.77 -22.49
CA LYS A 251 16.64 -14.22 -22.52
C LYS A 251 15.45 -14.73 -21.71
N ASP A 252 14.65 -15.61 -22.31
CA ASP A 252 13.48 -16.20 -21.64
C ASP A 252 12.57 -15.13 -21.00
N GLU A 253 12.19 -14.09 -21.76
CA GLU A 253 11.42 -12.92 -21.31
C GLU A 253 12.03 -12.16 -20.10
N ILE A 254 13.28 -12.41 -19.75
CA ILE A 254 14.00 -11.68 -18.72
C ILE A 254 14.96 -10.69 -19.40
N LEU A 255 14.71 -9.39 -19.19
CA LEU A 255 15.62 -8.34 -19.62
C LEU A 255 16.76 -8.21 -18.60
N GLN A 256 17.99 -8.39 -19.06
CA GLN A 256 19.19 -8.26 -18.26
C GLN A 256 19.97 -7.01 -18.67
N ILE A 257 20.31 -6.17 -17.69
CA ILE A 257 21.18 -4.99 -17.86
C ILE A 257 22.37 -5.20 -16.94
N SER A 258 23.55 -5.41 -17.55
CA SER A 258 24.80 -5.68 -16.82
C SER A 258 25.81 -4.55 -17.06
N ASP A 259 26.44 -4.10 -16.01
CA ASP A 259 27.53 -3.13 -16.03
C ASP A 259 28.84 -3.73 -15.49
N THR A 260 29.96 -3.12 -15.84
CA THR A 260 31.30 -3.46 -15.29
C THR A 260 31.79 -2.37 -14.34
N GLY A 261 30.87 -1.77 -13.59
CA GLY A 261 31.15 -0.71 -12.65
C GLY A 261 31.70 -1.16 -11.31
N ILE A 262 31.61 -0.31 -10.32
CA ILE A 262 32.16 -0.55 -8.97
C ILE A 262 31.50 -1.72 -8.23
N GLY A 263 30.29 -2.15 -8.65
CA GLY A 263 29.50 -3.16 -7.96
C GLY A 263 28.83 -2.66 -6.67
N ILE A 264 28.07 -3.55 -6.04
CA ILE A 264 27.30 -3.31 -4.82
C ILE A 264 27.74 -4.30 -3.75
N ALA A 265 27.88 -3.86 -2.52
CA ALA A 265 28.19 -4.74 -1.40
C ALA A 265 27.04 -5.74 -1.14
N GLN A 266 27.37 -6.97 -0.74
CA GLN A 266 26.36 -8.01 -0.49
C GLN A 266 25.36 -7.63 0.60
N GLU A 267 25.82 -6.89 1.61
CA GLU A 267 25.00 -6.34 2.69
C GLU A 267 24.03 -5.24 2.24
N ASP A 268 24.34 -4.53 1.16
CA ASP A 268 23.51 -3.47 0.60
C ASP A 268 22.46 -4.01 -0.40
N LEU A 269 22.72 -5.15 -1.07
CA LEU A 269 21.85 -5.71 -2.11
C LEU A 269 20.38 -5.86 -1.69
N PRO A 270 20.03 -6.36 -0.50
CA PRO A 270 18.63 -6.46 -0.08
C PRO A 270 17.94 -5.11 0.05
N ARG A 271 18.70 -4.03 0.23
CA ARG A 271 18.22 -2.69 0.59
C ARG A 271 18.21 -1.70 -0.56
N ILE A 272 18.81 -2.02 -1.71
CA ILE A 272 18.92 -1.07 -2.85
C ILE A 272 17.58 -0.58 -3.37
N PHE A 273 16.48 -1.31 -3.08
CA PHE A 273 15.12 -0.93 -3.45
C PHE A 273 14.35 -0.22 -2.32
N GLU A 274 14.97 0.02 -1.16
CA GLU A 274 14.36 0.78 -0.07
C GLU A 274 14.34 2.29 -0.38
N LYS A 275 13.31 2.98 0.12
CA LYS A 275 13.16 4.43 -0.07
C LYS A 275 14.34 5.20 0.58
N ASN A 276 14.93 6.12 -0.18
CA ASN A 276 16.07 6.96 0.24
C ASN A 276 17.34 6.17 0.61
N PHE A 277 17.42 4.91 0.22
CA PHE A 277 18.66 4.14 0.42
C PHE A 277 19.71 4.57 -0.59
N THR A 278 20.86 4.97 -0.08
CA THR A 278 22.05 5.27 -0.86
C THR A 278 23.20 4.53 -0.21
N GLY A 279 23.72 3.49 -0.85
CA GLY A 279 24.88 2.75 -0.34
C GLY A 279 26.06 3.65 0.00
N TYR A 280 27.13 3.09 0.58
CA TYR A 280 28.29 3.83 1.04
C TYR A 280 28.85 4.81 -0.03
N ASN A 281 28.93 4.36 -1.27
CA ASN A 281 29.42 5.17 -2.42
C ASN A 281 28.45 6.31 -2.85
N GLY A 282 27.15 6.17 -2.55
CA GLY A 282 26.16 7.22 -2.83
C GLY A 282 26.20 8.37 -1.83
N ARG A 283 26.63 8.11 -0.59
CA ARG A 283 26.81 9.13 0.46
C ARG A 283 28.04 10.00 0.23
N SER A 284 29.15 9.40 -0.19
CA SER A 284 30.41 10.11 -0.44
C SER A 284 30.29 11.11 -1.59
N ASN A 285 29.50 10.83 -2.62
CA ASN A 285 29.37 11.65 -3.82
C ASN A 285 28.23 12.68 -3.81
N LYS A 286 27.39 12.79 -2.76
CA LYS A 286 26.22 13.71 -2.63
C LYS A 286 25.27 13.78 -3.85
N LYS A 287 25.37 12.80 -4.79
CA LYS A 287 24.73 12.83 -6.12
C LYS A 287 23.58 11.81 -6.28
N SER A 288 23.11 11.18 -5.18
CA SER A 288 22.06 10.15 -5.25
C SER A 288 20.91 10.49 -4.33
N THR A 289 19.69 10.46 -4.85
CA THR A 289 18.47 10.68 -4.06
C THR A 289 17.98 9.41 -3.35
N GLY A 290 18.43 8.22 -3.78
CA GLY A 290 17.94 6.94 -3.29
C GLY A 290 16.48 6.64 -3.69
N LEU A 291 15.93 7.38 -4.65
CA LEU A 291 14.54 7.22 -5.09
C LEU A 291 14.40 6.39 -6.37
N GLY A 292 15.40 6.36 -7.26
CA GLY A 292 15.27 5.75 -8.58
C GLY A 292 14.91 4.27 -8.54
N LEU A 293 15.70 3.43 -7.86
CA LEU A 293 15.43 1.99 -7.75
C LEU A 293 14.18 1.70 -6.91
N TYR A 294 13.92 2.49 -5.88
CA TYR A 294 12.66 2.38 -5.11
C TYR A 294 11.43 2.59 -5.99
N LEU A 295 11.43 3.62 -6.82
CA LEU A 295 10.32 3.90 -7.74
C LEU A 295 10.24 2.85 -8.85
N SER A 296 11.38 2.35 -9.34
CA SER A 296 11.43 1.23 -10.28
C SER A 296 10.75 -0.02 -9.69
N LYS A 297 11.04 -0.34 -8.42
CA LYS A 297 10.40 -1.46 -7.73
C LYS A 297 8.90 -1.27 -7.59
N LYS A 298 8.45 -0.08 -7.15
CA LYS A 298 7.02 0.26 -7.06
C LYS A 298 6.30 0.17 -8.41
N ALA A 299 6.92 0.67 -9.48
CA ALA A 299 6.36 0.59 -10.83
C ALA A 299 6.26 -0.86 -11.30
N ALA A 300 7.31 -1.67 -11.05
CA ALA A 300 7.33 -3.08 -11.37
C ALA A 300 6.23 -3.86 -10.65
N ASP A 301 6.05 -3.62 -9.36
CA ASP A 301 4.99 -4.27 -8.57
C ASP A 301 3.59 -3.95 -9.14
N LYS A 302 3.35 -2.71 -9.61
CA LYS A 302 2.10 -2.31 -10.28
C LYS A 302 1.95 -2.91 -11.68
N LEU A 303 3.04 -3.14 -12.39
CA LEU A 303 3.04 -3.85 -13.68
C LEU A 303 2.99 -5.38 -13.52
N SER A 304 2.99 -5.89 -12.28
CA SER A 304 3.08 -7.33 -11.99
C SER A 304 4.35 -8.01 -12.54
N ILE A 305 5.44 -7.25 -12.68
CA ILE A 305 6.76 -7.74 -13.09
C ILE A 305 7.73 -7.75 -11.89
N ARG A 306 8.77 -8.56 -11.96
CA ARG A 306 9.75 -8.70 -10.88
C ARG A 306 11.09 -8.08 -11.27
N ILE A 307 11.69 -7.32 -10.34
CA ILE A 307 13.04 -6.79 -10.47
C ILE A 307 13.93 -7.42 -9.40
N SER A 308 15.11 -7.88 -9.82
CA SER A 308 16.16 -8.38 -8.94
C SER A 308 17.53 -7.89 -9.40
N ALA A 309 18.54 -8.04 -8.54
CA ALA A 309 19.91 -7.66 -8.86
C ALA A 309 20.91 -8.63 -8.25
N GLU A 310 21.99 -8.85 -8.97
CA GLU A 310 23.21 -9.55 -8.54
C GLU A 310 24.39 -8.63 -8.72
N SER A 311 25.30 -8.60 -7.77
CA SER A 311 26.48 -7.73 -7.86
C SER A 311 27.66 -8.28 -7.08
N THR A 312 28.84 -7.92 -7.53
CA THR A 312 30.09 -8.17 -6.82
C THR A 312 30.95 -6.91 -6.88
N ILE A 313 31.46 -6.46 -5.73
CA ILE A 313 32.36 -5.29 -5.66
C ILE A 313 33.52 -5.47 -6.63
N GLY A 314 33.79 -4.45 -7.44
CA GLY A 314 34.88 -4.41 -8.43
C GLY A 314 34.62 -5.20 -9.71
N LYS A 315 33.50 -5.94 -9.84
CA LYS A 315 33.13 -6.68 -11.07
C LYS A 315 31.91 -6.06 -11.77
N GLY A 316 31.11 -5.27 -11.06
CA GLY A 316 29.90 -4.66 -11.59
C GLY A 316 28.62 -5.28 -11.06
N SER A 317 27.50 -4.94 -11.69
CA SER A 317 26.17 -5.36 -11.30
C SER A 317 25.37 -5.91 -12.49
N ILE A 318 24.42 -6.79 -12.21
CA ILE A 318 23.45 -7.28 -13.18
C ILE A 318 22.07 -7.07 -12.60
N PHE A 319 21.21 -6.34 -13.31
CA PHE A 319 19.81 -6.17 -12.99
C PHE A 319 18.97 -7.03 -13.91
N TYR A 320 18.01 -7.72 -13.34
CA TYR A 320 17.06 -8.57 -14.04
C TYR A 320 15.67 -7.97 -13.93
N ILE A 321 14.97 -7.83 -15.04
CA ILE A 321 13.56 -7.46 -15.15
C ILE A 321 12.84 -8.65 -15.75
N ASP A 322 12.11 -9.37 -14.92
CA ASP A 322 11.31 -10.53 -15.32
C ASP A 322 9.96 -10.02 -15.84
N LEU A 323 9.73 -10.18 -17.13
CA LEU A 323 8.57 -9.68 -17.87
C LEU A 323 7.48 -10.75 -18.03
N HIS A 324 7.63 -11.93 -17.41
CA HIS A 324 6.59 -12.95 -17.41
C HIS A 324 5.34 -12.43 -16.72
N SER A 325 4.23 -12.37 -17.43
CA SER A 325 2.96 -11.88 -16.90
C SER A 325 2.03 -13.04 -16.48
N ASP A 326 2.42 -13.80 -15.46
CA ASP A 326 1.60 -14.91 -14.93
C ASP A 326 0.26 -14.45 -14.31
N LYS A 327 0.02 -13.16 -14.13
CA LYS A 327 -1.14 -12.61 -13.42
C LYS A 327 -2.05 -11.68 -14.22
N LEU A 328 -1.67 -11.27 -15.41
CA LEU A 328 -2.51 -10.43 -16.26
C LEU A 328 -3.32 -11.31 -17.23
N LYS A 329 -4.34 -12.01 -16.73
CA LYS A 329 -5.44 -12.47 -17.60
C LYS A 329 -6.30 -11.24 -17.86
N ILE A 330 -6.33 -10.81 -19.11
CA ILE A 330 -7.29 -9.81 -19.61
C ILE A 330 -8.67 -10.47 -19.49
N GLU A 331 -9.52 -9.96 -18.57
CA GLU A 331 -10.96 -10.24 -18.59
C GLU A 331 -11.62 -9.45 -19.71
#